data_b45a26747b54896c381d1d2c72ac3101
#
_entry.id   b45a26747b54896c381d1d2c72ac3101
#
_cell.length_a   1.000
_cell.length_b   1.000
_cell.length_c   1.000
_cell.angle_alpha   90.00
_cell.angle_beta   90.00
_cell.angle_gamma   90.00
#
_symmetry.space_group_name_H-M   'P 1'
#
loop_
_entity.id
_entity.type
_entity.pdbx_description
1 polymer ?
#
loop_
_entity_poly.entity_id
_entity_poly.type
_entity_poly.pdbx_seq_one_letter_code
_entity_poly.pdbx_strand_id
1 'polypeptide(L)'
;KLTIERLWTTLGELRSMGITRIEGDLILDGSYFQVDGGFPAFEDNGDNPHAPFLVEPSAYLTNLNLMHFQVRADERGTQGCRTTAYLSLLSHEQYSASLIRSLLADLGVVVSGGDLNGVTPEDARLVMKTTSPDLVTMVRDINKWSSNVMARQLLLTIGAENRQEDESDDRVAGIRVIYDWLENKGINTAGMVIDNGAGLTRHGRITARQGAQILEHAWNSAYSADLMASMPIIAMDGTMARRLRNTGMDGEGRIKTGYLENVRSIAGFTRDSNNTT
;
A
#
# COMPACT_ATOMS: atom_id res chain seq x y z
N LYS A 1 -5.27 3.35 -3.66
CA LYS A 1 -4.29 4.46 -3.61
C LYS A 1 -4.92 5.73 -4.16
N LEU A 2 -5.13 6.71 -3.31
CA LEU A 2 -5.58 8.03 -3.70
C LEU A 2 -4.36 8.87 -4.06
N THR A 3 -4.18 9.17 -5.36
CA THR A 3 -3.05 9.98 -5.84
C THR A 3 -3.44 11.46 -5.89
N ILE A 4 -2.43 12.34 -6.01
CA ILE A 4 -2.62 13.79 -6.16
C ILE A 4 -3.46 14.09 -7.40
N GLU A 5 -3.20 13.44 -8.52
CA GLU A 5 -3.93 13.63 -9.78
C GLU A 5 -5.41 13.23 -9.64
N ARG A 6 -5.67 12.14 -8.94
CA ARG A 6 -7.03 11.68 -8.70
C ARG A 6 -7.80 12.64 -7.77
N LEU A 7 -7.15 13.12 -6.72
CA LEU A 7 -7.70 14.18 -5.87
C LEU A 7 -7.99 15.45 -6.68
N TRP A 8 -7.03 15.88 -7.49
CA TRP A 8 -7.20 17.05 -8.35
C TRP A 8 -8.44 16.91 -9.23
N THR A 9 -8.59 15.77 -9.92
CA THR A 9 -9.74 15.49 -10.75
C THR A 9 -11.05 15.53 -9.96
N THR A 10 -11.08 14.84 -8.82
CA THR A 10 -12.27 14.79 -7.96
C THR A 10 -12.66 16.17 -7.42
N LEU A 11 -11.70 16.93 -6.92
CA LEU A 11 -11.96 18.30 -6.43
C LEU A 11 -12.30 19.27 -7.56
N GLY A 12 -11.79 19.04 -8.78
CA GLY A 12 -12.16 19.76 -9.98
C GLY A 12 -13.63 19.56 -10.36
N GLU A 13 -14.20 18.39 -10.10
CA GLU A 13 -15.63 18.14 -10.27
C GLU A 13 -16.47 19.03 -9.33
N LEU A 14 -16.07 19.17 -8.05
CA LEU A 14 -16.71 20.13 -7.12
C LEU A 14 -16.74 21.53 -7.70
N ARG A 15 -15.61 21.99 -8.22
CA ARG A 15 -15.51 23.31 -8.84
C ARG A 15 -16.43 23.44 -10.05
N SER A 16 -16.55 22.37 -10.85
CA SER A 16 -17.43 22.33 -12.02
C SER A 16 -18.93 22.35 -11.66
N MET A 17 -19.29 21.87 -10.45
CA MET A 17 -20.65 22.01 -9.90
C MET A 17 -20.97 23.44 -9.43
N GLY A 18 -20.04 24.37 -9.57
CA GLY A 18 -20.22 25.77 -9.17
C GLY A 18 -19.80 26.07 -7.72
N ILE A 19 -19.26 25.09 -7.00
CA ILE A 19 -18.79 25.30 -5.62
C ILE A 19 -17.49 26.10 -5.65
N THR A 20 -17.53 27.31 -5.15
CA THR A 20 -16.38 28.24 -5.06
C THR A 20 -15.99 28.52 -3.63
N ARG A 21 -16.84 28.16 -2.67
CA ARG A 21 -16.63 28.39 -1.25
C ARG A 21 -17.21 27.25 -0.43
N ILE A 22 -16.48 26.79 0.55
CA ILE A 22 -16.90 25.85 1.57
C ILE A 22 -16.87 26.61 2.89
N GLU A 23 -18.03 26.74 3.51
CA GLU A 23 -18.16 27.35 4.83
C GLU A 23 -18.16 26.25 5.88
N GLY A 24 -17.25 26.37 6.84
CA GLY A 24 -17.04 25.35 7.85
C GLY A 24 -15.74 24.58 7.67
N ASP A 25 -15.63 23.47 8.40
CA ASP A 25 -14.41 22.70 8.56
C ASP A 25 -14.24 21.62 7.48
N LEU A 26 -13.00 21.24 7.24
CA LEU A 26 -12.64 20.02 6.51
C LEU A 26 -12.55 18.88 7.51
N ILE A 27 -13.48 17.93 7.45
CA ILE A 27 -13.50 16.76 8.31
C ILE A 27 -12.91 15.57 7.55
N LEU A 28 -11.88 14.95 8.13
CA LEU A 28 -11.30 13.71 7.64
C LEU A 28 -11.85 12.54 8.47
N ASP A 29 -12.61 11.67 7.81
CA ASP A 29 -13.23 10.51 8.44
C ASP A 29 -12.40 9.26 8.21
N GLY A 30 -11.79 8.75 9.29
CA GLY A 30 -11.00 7.53 9.31
C GLY A 30 -11.76 6.29 9.79
N SER A 31 -13.04 6.41 10.10
CA SER A 31 -13.83 5.38 10.79
C SER A 31 -14.08 4.09 9.98
N TYR A 32 -13.72 4.07 8.69
CA TYR A 32 -13.82 2.86 7.87
C TYR A 32 -12.97 1.71 8.41
N PHE A 33 -11.77 1.98 8.93
CA PHE A 33 -10.94 0.98 9.57
C PHE A 33 -11.07 1.05 11.09
N GLN A 34 -11.17 -0.13 11.70
CA GLN A 34 -11.09 -0.33 13.15
C GLN A 34 -9.82 -1.12 13.45
N VAL A 35 -8.93 -0.55 14.25
CA VAL A 35 -7.67 -1.20 14.65
C VAL A 35 -7.45 -0.95 16.14
N ASP A 36 -7.60 -1.99 16.92
CA ASP A 36 -7.42 -1.91 18.39
C ASP A 36 -5.94 -1.73 18.74
N GLY A 37 -5.65 -0.71 19.56
CA GLY A 37 -4.30 -0.43 20.03
C GLY A 37 -3.34 0.12 18.97
N GLY A 38 -3.83 0.46 17.77
CA GLY A 38 -3.01 0.97 16.68
C GLY A 38 -2.19 -0.12 15.97
N PHE A 39 -1.28 0.31 15.10
CA PHE A 39 -0.40 -0.61 14.39
C PHE A 39 0.84 -0.92 15.22
N PRO A 40 1.22 -2.21 15.35
CA PRO A 40 2.49 -2.54 15.97
C PRO A 40 3.64 -1.92 15.17
N ALA A 41 4.61 -1.32 15.88
CA ALA A 41 5.82 -0.82 15.26
C ALA A 41 6.59 -1.97 14.59
N PHE A 42 7.27 -1.67 13.49
CA PHE A 42 8.21 -2.63 12.90
C PHE A 42 9.45 -2.73 13.80
N GLU A 43 9.89 -3.94 14.09
CA GLU A 43 11.07 -4.19 14.92
C GLU A 43 12.37 -3.70 14.25
N ASP A 44 12.40 -3.68 12.91
CA ASP A 44 13.51 -3.15 12.10
C ASP A 44 13.15 -1.76 11.56
N ASN A 45 13.05 -0.78 12.42
CA ASN A 45 12.71 0.60 12.02
C ASN A 45 13.80 1.27 11.18
N GLY A 46 15.03 0.72 11.17
CA GLY A 46 16.19 1.37 10.58
C GLY A 46 16.52 2.70 11.26
N ASP A 47 17.47 3.43 10.70
CA ASP A 47 17.90 4.73 11.23
C ASP A 47 16.98 5.89 10.79
N ASN A 48 16.00 5.64 9.93
CA ASN A 48 15.13 6.67 9.39
C ASN A 48 13.65 6.43 9.75
N PRO A 49 13.12 7.08 10.78
CA PRO A 49 11.73 6.94 11.20
C PRO A 49 10.71 7.45 10.16
N HIS A 50 11.16 8.19 9.17
CA HIS A 50 10.33 8.75 8.08
C HIS A 50 10.39 7.93 6.79
N ALA A 51 10.92 6.71 6.87
CA ALA A 51 11.05 5.85 5.70
C ALA A 51 9.68 5.44 5.13
N PRO A 52 9.53 5.40 3.80
CA PRO A 52 8.27 5.07 3.14
C PRO A 52 7.65 3.73 3.56
N PHE A 53 8.47 2.76 3.94
CA PHE A 53 8.00 1.44 4.35
C PHE A 53 7.38 1.41 5.76
N LEU A 54 7.58 2.47 6.56
CA LEU A 54 7.02 2.62 7.91
C LEU A 54 5.63 3.27 7.90
N VAL A 55 5.21 3.86 6.78
CA VAL A 55 3.89 4.52 6.69
C VAL A 55 2.79 3.54 7.08
N GLU A 56 1.94 3.98 8.00
CA GLU A 56 0.78 3.22 8.44
C GLU A 56 -0.36 3.26 7.40
N PRO A 57 -1.22 2.24 7.33
CA PRO A 57 -2.46 2.33 6.56
C PRO A 57 -3.42 3.37 7.17
N SER A 58 -4.29 3.93 6.32
CA SER A 58 -5.34 4.85 6.77
C SER A 58 -6.50 4.83 5.79
N ALA A 59 -7.73 5.03 6.28
CA ALA A 59 -8.92 5.08 5.44
C ALA A 59 -8.84 6.18 4.36
N TYR A 60 -8.15 7.28 4.67
CA TYR A 60 -7.90 8.39 3.73
C TYR A 60 -6.43 8.48 3.30
N LEU A 61 -5.73 7.34 3.20
CA LEU A 61 -4.33 7.30 2.75
C LEU A 61 -4.16 7.98 1.39
N THR A 62 -3.60 9.18 1.41
CA THR A 62 -3.38 10.02 0.24
C THR A 62 -1.91 9.98 -0.16
N ASN A 63 -1.64 9.75 -1.45
CA ASN A 63 -0.30 9.73 -2.05
C ASN A 63 0.74 8.93 -1.23
N LEU A 64 0.30 7.85 -0.56
CA LEU A 64 1.10 7.03 0.37
C LEU A 64 1.70 7.84 1.53
N ASN A 65 1.14 9.00 1.87
CA ASN A 65 1.65 9.95 2.87
C ASN A 65 3.13 10.34 2.63
N LEU A 66 3.55 10.43 1.38
CA LEU A 66 4.93 10.67 1.00
C LEU A 66 5.14 12.02 0.33
N MET A 67 6.15 12.74 0.78
CA MET A 67 6.67 13.93 0.15
C MET A 67 7.97 13.62 -0.59
N HIS A 68 8.10 14.18 -1.79
CA HIS A 68 9.30 14.06 -2.59
C HIS A 68 10.20 15.27 -2.36
N PHE A 69 11.36 15.04 -1.79
CA PHE A 69 12.37 16.05 -1.55
C PHE A 69 13.48 15.97 -2.58
N GLN A 70 13.87 17.13 -3.08
CA GLN A 70 15.04 17.28 -3.92
C GLN A 70 16.00 18.25 -3.25
N VAL A 71 17.13 17.72 -2.77
CA VAL A 71 18.20 18.53 -2.20
C VAL A 71 19.23 18.84 -3.28
N ARG A 72 19.54 20.11 -3.48
CA ARG A 72 20.61 20.58 -4.36
C ARG A 72 21.67 21.24 -3.48
N ALA A 73 22.93 21.01 -3.79
CA ALA A 73 24.00 21.81 -3.19
C ALA A 73 23.81 23.27 -3.58
N ASP A 74 24.12 24.19 -2.68
CA ASP A 74 24.17 25.61 -2.99
C ASP A 74 25.32 25.91 -3.99
N GLU A 75 25.32 27.14 -4.54
CA GLU A 75 26.31 27.57 -5.54
C GLU A 75 27.75 27.61 -5.02
N ARG A 76 27.98 27.40 -3.72
CA ARG A 76 29.28 27.36 -3.06
C ARG A 76 29.84 25.95 -2.88
N GLY A 77 29.05 24.94 -3.14
CA GLY A 77 29.45 23.52 -3.04
C GLY A 77 30.27 23.09 -4.26
N THR A 78 31.47 22.65 -4.03
CA THR A 78 32.46 22.30 -5.06
C THR A 78 32.16 21.07 -5.91
N GLN A 79 31.06 20.37 -5.67
CA GLN A 79 30.52 19.35 -6.58
C GLN A 79 29.02 19.21 -6.29
N GLY A 80 28.19 19.57 -7.27
CA GLY A 80 26.75 19.52 -7.15
C GLY A 80 26.20 18.12 -6.89
N CYS A 81 26.04 17.75 -5.64
CA CYS A 81 25.32 16.55 -5.25
C CYS A 81 23.83 16.85 -5.30
N ARG A 82 23.12 16.22 -6.23
CA ARG A 82 21.67 16.21 -6.27
C ARG A 82 21.20 14.90 -5.68
N THR A 83 20.53 14.96 -4.54
CA THR A 83 19.88 13.78 -3.95
C THR A 83 18.38 13.97 -3.90
N THR A 84 17.67 12.89 -4.02
CA THR A 84 16.20 12.85 -3.90
C THR A 84 15.81 11.85 -2.83
N ALA A 85 14.81 12.20 -2.04
CA ALA A 85 14.25 11.31 -1.02
C ALA A 85 12.73 11.39 -1.02
N TYR A 86 12.10 10.27 -0.70
CA TYR A 86 10.68 10.22 -0.36
C TYR A 86 10.58 9.99 1.15
N LEU A 87 9.91 10.88 1.85
CA LEU A 87 9.81 10.85 3.31
C LEU A 87 8.36 11.09 3.74
N SER A 88 7.94 10.44 4.82
CA SER A 88 6.68 10.69 5.53
C SER A 88 6.99 11.54 6.77
N LEU A 89 6.75 12.83 6.69
CA LEU A 89 7.10 13.79 7.75
C LEU A 89 5.88 14.31 8.52
N LEU A 90 4.69 14.14 7.96
CA LEU A 90 3.43 14.60 8.53
C LEU A 90 2.56 13.43 8.93
N SER A 91 1.67 13.63 9.90
CA SER A 91 0.60 12.66 10.15
C SER A 91 -0.31 12.55 8.91
N HIS A 92 -1.11 11.49 8.84
CA HIS A 92 -2.07 11.33 7.74
C HIS A 92 -3.04 12.51 7.64
N GLU A 93 -3.50 12.97 8.80
CA GLU A 93 -4.41 14.11 8.89
C GLU A 93 -3.76 15.38 8.32
N GLN A 94 -2.59 15.70 8.84
CA GLN A 94 -1.86 16.91 8.43
C GLN A 94 -1.54 16.88 6.93
N TYR A 95 -1.10 15.73 6.42
CA TYR A 95 -0.76 15.59 5.01
C TYR A 95 -2.01 15.69 4.13
N SER A 96 -3.06 14.94 4.43
CA SER A 96 -4.27 14.90 3.61
C SER A 96 -5.02 16.21 3.66
N ALA A 97 -5.18 16.83 4.84
CA ALA A 97 -5.84 18.12 4.96
C ALA A 97 -5.07 19.22 4.21
N SER A 98 -3.76 19.33 4.41
CA SER A 98 -2.91 20.31 3.74
C SER A 98 -2.96 20.15 2.21
N LEU A 99 -2.90 18.90 1.72
CA LEU A 99 -2.96 18.62 0.29
C LEU A 99 -4.33 18.99 -0.29
N ILE A 100 -5.43 18.58 0.35
CA ILE A 100 -6.79 18.91 -0.11
C ILE A 100 -7.00 20.42 -0.15
N ARG A 101 -6.58 21.15 0.89
CA ARG A 101 -6.69 22.63 0.91
C ARG A 101 -5.86 23.28 -0.18
N SER A 102 -4.64 22.83 -0.40
CA SER A 102 -3.80 23.34 -1.48
C SER A 102 -4.45 23.14 -2.84
N LEU A 103 -4.95 21.94 -3.12
CA LEU A 103 -5.62 21.63 -4.38
C LEU A 103 -6.93 22.44 -4.56
N LEU A 104 -7.72 22.61 -3.49
CA LEU A 104 -8.92 23.44 -3.53
C LEU A 104 -8.57 24.91 -3.82
N ALA A 105 -7.54 25.43 -3.18
CA ALA A 105 -7.07 26.81 -3.42
C ALA A 105 -6.61 27.01 -4.87
N ASP A 106 -5.85 26.07 -5.42
CA ASP A 106 -5.41 26.07 -6.83
C ASP A 106 -6.60 26.03 -7.81
N LEU A 107 -7.69 25.34 -7.41
CA LEU A 107 -8.95 25.28 -8.17
C LEU A 107 -9.85 26.53 -7.95
N GLY A 108 -9.42 27.48 -7.12
CA GLY A 108 -10.19 28.68 -6.80
C GLY A 108 -11.37 28.42 -5.85
N VAL A 109 -11.26 27.41 -5.00
CA VAL A 109 -12.24 27.10 -3.95
C VAL A 109 -11.69 27.49 -2.58
N VAL A 110 -12.40 28.33 -1.85
CA VAL A 110 -12.01 28.81 -0.53
C VAL A 110 -12.67 27.95 0.54
N VAL A 111 -11.87 27.45 1.50
CA VAL A 111 -12.36 26.76 2.70
C VAL A 111 -12.13 27.67 3.91
N SER A 112 -13.19 28.06 4.63
CA SER A 112 -13.11 29.08 5.69
C SER A 112 -12.88 28.51 7.09
N GLY A 113 -13.19 27.24 7.32
CA GLY A 113 -13.02 26.56 8.61
C GLY A 113 -11.65 25.91 8.81
N GLY A 114 -11.51 25.18 9.92
CA GLY A 114 -10.33 24.39 10.29
C GLY A 114 -10.28 23.01 9.67
N ASP A 115 -9.35 22.19 10.17
CA ASP A 115 -9.19 20.78 9.82
C ASP A 115 -9.49 19.94 11.07
N LEU A 116 -10.35 18.94 10.95
CA LEU A 116 -10.79 18.08 12.05
C LEU A 116 -10.72 16.61 11.63
N ASN A 117 -10.34 15.75 12.59
CA ASN A 117 -10.63 14.34 12.51
C ASN A 117 -12.01 14.08 13.15
N GLY A 118 -12.83 13.30 12.49
CA GLY A 118 -14.16 13.01 13.00
C GLY A 118 -14.85 11.94 12.18
N VAL A 119 -16.06 11.62 12.60
CA VAL A 119 -16.95 10.72 11.87
C VAL A 119 -17.92 11.56 11.04
N THR A 120 -18.15 11.14 9.82
CA THR A 120 -19.13 11.77 8.92
C THR A 120 -20.51 11.78 9.59
N PRO A 121 -21.18 12.94 9.73
CA PRO A 121 -22.54 12.99 10.29
C PRO A 121 -23.53 12.13 9.50
N GLU A 122 -24.49 11.51 10.19
CA GLU A 122 -25.48 10.64 9.55
C GLU A 122 -26.35 11.37 8.51
N ASP A 123 -26.58 12.64 8.73
CA ASP A 123 -27.34 13.52 7.81
C ASP A 123 -26.48 14.16 6.71
N ALA A 124 -25.20 13.81 6.63
CA ALA A 124 -24.31 14.33 5.60
C ALA A 124 -24.75 13.87 4.21
N ARG A 125 -24.81 14.84 3.29
CA ARG A 125 -25.18 14.58 1.90
C ARG A 125 -23.95 14.18 1.07
N LEU A 126 -24.00 13.01 0.42
CA LEU A 126 -23.01 12.63 -0.56
C LEU A 126 -23.03 13.59 -1.75
N VAL A 127 -21.93 14.29 -1.97
CA VAL A 127 -21.75 15.24 -3.08
C VAL A 127 -21.08 14.56 -4.27
N MET A 128 -20.02 13.77 -4.00
CA MET A 128 -19.32 13.03 -5.04
C MET A 128 -18.68 11.77 -4.49
N LYS A 129 -18.33 10.86 -5.39
CA LYS A 129 -17.62 9.62 -5.08
C LYS A 129 -16.52 9.40 -6.11
N THR A 130 -15.31 9.12 -5.64
CA THR A 130 -14.22 8.64 -6.49
C THR A 130 -13.88 7.20 -6.15
N THR A 131 -13.39 6.44 -7.12
CA THR A 131 -12.98 5.05 -6.91
C THR A 131 -11.47 4.91 -7.05
N SER A 132 -10.88 3.97 -6.33
CA SER A 132 -9.49 3.55 -6.57
C SER A 132 -9.35 2.85 -7.93
N PRO A 133 -8.12 2.62 -8.44
CA PRO A 133 -7.90 1.62 -9.47
C PRO A 133 -8.47 0.26 -9.06
N ASP A 134 -8.69 -0.62 -10.04
CA ASP A 134 -9.10 -2.00 -9.78
C ASP A 134 -8.06 -2.77 -8.93
N LEU A 135 -8.50 -3.87 -8.33
CA LEU A 135 -7.66 -4.65 -7.42
C LEU A 135 -6.43 -5.24 -8.11
N VAL A 136 -6.53 -5.63 -9.39
CA VAL A 136 -5.41 -6.18 -10.16
C VAL A 136 -4.29 -5.15 -10.29
N THR A 137 -4.65 -3.92 -10.64
CA THR A 137 -3.70 -2.79 -10.69
C THR A 137 -3.07 -2.51 -9.32
N MET A 138 -3.85 -2.56 -8.24
CA MET A 138 -3.34 -2.34 -6.90
C MET A 138 -2.38 -3.46 -6.45
N VAL A 139 -2.70 -4.73 -6.71
CA VAL A 139 -1.83 -5.87 -6.42
C VAL A 139 -0.53 -5.79 -7.22
N ARG A 140 -0.61 -5.35 -8.49
CA ARG A 140 0.58 -5.12 -9.31
C ARG A 140 1.48 -4.04 -8.69
N ASP A 141 0.94 -2.93 -8.23
CA ASP A 141 1.72 -1.89 -7.55
C ASP A 141 2.34 -2.42 -6.25
N ILE A 142 1.60 -3.20 -5.45
CA ILE A 142 2.10 -3.84 -4.24
C ILE A 142 3.30 -4.73 -4.55
N ASN A 143 3.19 -5.60 -5.53
CA ASN A 143 4.23 -6.57 -5.85
C ASN A 143 5.44 -5.95 -6.54
N LYS A 144 5.23 -5.10 -7.58
CA LYS A 144 6.32 -4.46 -8.34
C LYS A 144 7.20 -3.58 -7.47
N TRP A 145 6.59 -2.80 -6.57
CA TRP A 145 7.30 -1.83 -5.74
C TRP A 145 7.53 -2.32 -4.32
N SER A 146 7.00 -3.50 -3.97
CA SER A 146 7.06 -4.04 -2.60
C SER A 146 6.52 -3.06 -1.56
N SER A 147 5.32 -2.51 -1.84
CA SER A 147 4.71 -1.48 -1.00
C SER A 147 4.11 -2.08 0.27
N ASN A 148 4.77 -1.87 1.40
CA ASN A 148 4.31 -2.36 2.71
C ASN A 148 2.99 -1.72 3.12
N VAL A 149 2.86 -0.40 2.97
CA VAL A 149 1.63 0.32 3.35
C VAL A 149 0.43 -0.16 2.53
N MET A 150 0.59 -0.39 1.23
CA MET A 150 -0.51 -0.90 0.40
C MET A 150 -0.87 -2.35 0.73
N ALA A 151 0.11 -3.20 1.07
CA ALA A 151 -0.15 -4.57 1.50
C ALA A 151 -0.91 -4.60 2.84
N ARG A 152 -0.50 -3.78 3.81
CA ARG A 152 -1.21 -3.59 5.09
C ARG A 152 -2.63 -3.03 4.88
N GLN A 153 -2.77 -2.05 3.99
CA GLN A 153 -4.07 -1.48 3.60
C GLN A 153 -5.00 -2.56 3.03
N LEU A 154 -4.47 -3.47 2.21
CA LEU A 154 -5.25 -4.56 1.64
C LEU A 154 -5.72 -5.55 2.71
N LEU A 155 -4.84 -5.91 3.67
CA LEU A 155 -5.22 -6.75 4.80
C LEU A 155 -6.37 -6.14 5.60
N LEU A 156 -6.27 -4.84 5.94
CA LEU A 156 -7.34 -4.14 6.65
C LEU A 156 -8.64 -4.07 5.85
N THR A 157 -8.55 -3.86 4.53
CA THR A 157 -9.73 -3.85 3.67
C THR A 157 -10.42 -5.21 3.65
N ILE A 158 -9.65 -6.31 3.59
CA ILE A 158 -10.19 -7.66 3.71
C ILE A 158 -10.94 -7.83 5.04
N GLY A 159 -10.37 -7.34 6.15
CA GLY A 159 -11.01 -7.38 7.45
C GLY A 159 -12.27 -6.54 7.51
N ALA A 160 -12.20 -5.27 7.15
CA ALA A 160 -13.32 -4.33 7.19
C ALA A 160 -14.54 -4.82 6.38
N GLU A 161 -14.29 -5.42 5.20
CA GLU A 161 -15.35 -5.96 4.33
C GLU A 161 -15.92 -7.32 4.80
N ASN A 162 -15.25 -7.97 5.77
CA ASN A 162 -15.66 -9.30 6.27
C ASN A 162 -15.71 -9.34 7.82
N ARG A 163 -15.81 -8.19 8.47
CA ARG A 163 -15.90 -8.07 9.93
C ARG A 163 -17.15 -8.76 10.43
N GLN A 164 -17.02 -9.56 11.48
CA GLN A 164 -18.13 -10.14 12.23
C GLN A 164 -18.58 -9.17 13.32
N GLU A 165 -19.78 -9.37 13.86
CA GLU A 165 -20.39 -8.43 14.84
C GLU A 165 -19.57 -8.28 16.15
N ASP A 166 -18.81 -9.31 16.50
CA ASP A 166 -17.96 -9.36 17.70
C ASP A 166 -16.49 -8.97 17.44
N GLU A 167 -16.14 -8.63 16.21
CA GLU A 167 -14.79 -8.22 15.83
C GLU A 167 -14.63 -6.70 15.85
N SER A 168 -13.62 -6.22 16.60
CA SER A 168 -13.27 -4.80 16.72
C SER A 168 -11.95 -4.41 16.02
N ASP A 169 -11.22 -5.39 15.47
CA ASP A 169 -9.92 -5.17 14.82
C ASP A 169 -9.92 -5.78 13.41
N ASP A 170 -9.88 -4.92 12.41
CA ASP A 170 -9.86 -5.32 10.98
C ASP A 170 -8.62 -6.12 10.59
N ARG A 171 -7.51 -5.93 11.30
CA ARG A 171 -6.32 -6.75 11.09
C ARG A 171 -6.58 -8.19 11.48
N VAL A 172 -7.21 -8.40 12.63
CA VAL A 172 -7.57 -9.74 13.13
C VAL A 172 -8.58 -10.39 12.21
N ALA A 173 -9.64 -9.66 11.85
CA ALA A 173 -10.66 -10.12 10.91
C ALA A 173 -10.05 -10.50 9.55
N GLY A 174 -9.16 -9.67 9.00
CA GLY A 174 -8.48 -9.93 7.74
C GLY A 174 -7.58 -11.18 7.79
N ILE A 175 -6.85 -11.37 8.89
CA ILE A 175 -6.03 -12.57 9.12
C ILE A 175 -6.92 -13.82 9.19
N ARG A 176 -8.04 -13.77 9.91
CA ARG A 176 -9.01 -14.88 9.97
C ARG A 176 -9.50 -15.25 8.56
N VAL A 177 -9.93 -14.28 7.79
CA VAL A 177 -10.40 -14.52 6.40
C VAL A 177 -9.33 -15.18 5.54
N ILE A 178 -8.08 -14.79 5.68
CA ILE A 178 -6.97 -15.41 4.94
C ILE A 178 -6.76 -16.87 5.39
N TYR A 179 -6.80 -17.16 6.68
CA TYR A 179 -6.71 -18.55 7.18
C TYR A 179 -7.86 -19.40 6.68
N ASP A 180 -9.10 -18.92 6.78
CA ASP A 180 -10.31 -19.62 6.28
C ASP A 180 -10.17 -19.93 4.79
N TRP A 181 -9.67 -18.96 4.01
CA TRP A 181 -9.45 -19.14 2.58
C TRP A 181 -8.37 -20.20 2.30
N LEU A 182 -7.24 -20.20 3.00
CA LEU A 182 -6.16 -21.17 2.84
C LEU A 182 -6.64 -22.59 3.17
N GLU A 183 -7.36 -22.76 4.27
CA GLU A 183 -7.92 -24.04 4.69
C GLU A 183 -8.96 -24.56 3.70
N ASN A 184 -9.84 -23.70 3.19
CA ASN A 184 -10.80 -24.04 2.14
C ASN A 184 -10.12 -24.44 0.81
N LYS A 185 -8.85 -24.06 0.60
CA LYS A 185 -8.03 -24.52 -0.53
C LYS A 185 -7.21 -25.78 -0.22
N GLY A 186 -7.39 -26.36 0.95
CA GLY A 186 -6.65 -27.55 1.39
C GLY A 186 -5.18 -27.28 1.73
N ILE A 187 -4.81 -26.04 1.96
CA ILE A 187 -3.46 -25.65 2.38
C ILE A 187 -3.40 -25.74 3.90
N ASN A 188 -2.52 -26.62 4.40
CA ASN A 188 -2.34 -26.77 5.84
C ASN A 188 -1.65 -25.53 6.43
N THR A 189 -2.33 -24.85 7.33
CA THR A 189 -1.88 -23.62 7.99
C THR A 189 -1.10 -23.87 9.28
N ALA A 190 -0.90 -25.11 9.70
CA ALA A 190 -0.20 -25.44 10.94
C ALA A 190 1.19 -24.80 11.01
N GLY A 191 1.44 -24.04 12.08
CA GLY A 191 2.68 -23.29 12.28
C GLY A 191 2.85 -22.04 11.42
N MET A 192 1.89 -21.70 10.55
CA MET A 192 1.87 -20.42 9.85
C MET A 192 1.49 -19.29 10.82
N VAL A 193 2.13 -18.15 10.69
CA VAL A 193 1.78 -16.92 11.42
C VAL A 193 1.72 -15.76 10.43
N ILE A 194 0.53 -15.20 10.26
CA ILE A 194 0.30 -13.96 9.52
C ILE A 194 0.16 -12.85 10.56
N ASP A 195 0.92 -11.77 10.41
CA ASP A 195 0.97 -10.70 11.41
C ASP A 195 0.37 -9.39 10.86
N ASN A 196 1.03 -8.78 9.87
CA ASN A 196 0.69 -7.41 9.44
C ASN A 196 0.40 -7.26 7.94
N GLY A 197 0.35 -8.35 7.19
CA GLY A 197 0.08 -8.34 5.75
C GLY A 197 1.24 -7.88 4.86
N ALA A 198 2.28 -7.24 5.40
CA ALA A 198 3.44 -6.79 4.63
C ALA A 198 4.63 -7.74 4.71
N GLY A 199 4.64 -8.65 5.68
CA GLY A 199 5.77 -9.56 5.94
C GLY A 199 6.96 -8.88 6.61
N LEU A 200 6.88 -7.62 6.94
CA LEU A 200 7.92 -6.88 7.69
C LEU A 200 7.71 -7.12 9.19
N THR A 201 8.04 -8.33 9.64
CA THR A 201 7.81 -8.80 11.00
C THR A 201 8.78 -9.90 11.39
N ARG A 202 9.14 -9.97 12.68
CA ARG A 202 9.93 -11.06 13.27
C ARG A 202 9.04 -12.21 13.75
N HIS A 203 7.73 -12.01 13.84
CA HIS A 203 6.76 -13.00 14.31
C HIS A 203 6.20 -13.86 13.18
N GLY A 204 6.14 -13.35 11.95
CA GLY A 204 5.63 -14.06 10.77
C GLY A 204 6.34 -15.41 10.54
N ARG A 205 5.58 -16.43 10.23
CA ARG A 205 6.08 -17.79 9.95
C ARG A 205 5.36 -18.39 8.75
N ILE A 206 6.12 -18.89 7.83
CA ILE A 206 5.63 -19.69 6.69
C ILE A 206 6.69 -20.69 6.29
N THR A 207 6.29 -21.91 5.96
CA THR A 207 7.19 -22.89 5.38
C THR A 207 7.32 -22.73 3.87
N ALA A 208 8.43 -23.16 3.29
CA ALA A 208 8.60 -23.18 1.84
C ALA A 208 7.50 -24.00 1.14
N ARG A 209 7.04 -25.11 1.76
CA ARG A 209 5.95 -25.93 1.25
C ARG A 209 4.63 -25.17 1.18
N GLN A 210 4.25 -24.45 2.25
CA GLN A 210 3.05 -23.61 2.26
C GLN A 210 3.11 -22.53 1.19
N GLY A 211 4.27 -21.85 1.07
CA GLY A 211 4.48 -20.87 0.00
C GLY A 211 4.33 -21.45 -1.40
N ALA A 212 4.91 -22.64 -1.64
CA ALA A 212 4.78 -23.34 -2.93
C ALA A 212 3.32 -23.72 -3.22
N GLN A 213 2.59 -24.25 -2.23
CA GLN A 213 1.17 -24.59 -2.39
C GLN A 213 0.30 -23.36 -2.72
N ILE A 214 0.56 -22.21 -2.09
CA ILE A 214 -0.12 -20.96 -2.41
C ILE A 214 0.15 -20.55 -3.86
N LEU A 215 1.40 -20.61 -4.30
CA LEU A 215 1.78 -20.27 -5.67
C LEU A 215 1.18 -21.25 -6.69
N GLU A 216 1.22 -22.55 -6.42
CA GLU A 216 0.62 -23.58 -7.27
C GLU A 216 -0.90 -23.39 -7.40
N HIS A 217 -1.58 -23.09 -6.27
CA HIS A 217 -3.01 -22.79 -6.29
C HIS A 217 -3.32 -21.55 -7.14
N ALA A 218 -2.52 -20.50 -6.96
CA ALA A 218 -2.68 -19.27 -7.72
C ALA A 218 -2.37 -19.47 -9.23
N TRP A 219 -1.39 -20.29 -9.57
CA TRP A 219 -1.08 -20.68 -10.95
C TRP A 219 -2.25 -21.39 -11.63
N ASN A 220 -2.95 -22.26 -10.93
CA ASN A 220 -4.10 -23.01 -11.42
C ASN A 220 -5.44 -22.25 -11.34
N SER A 221 -5.42 -20.98 -10.92
CA SER A 221 -6.60 -20.15 -10.78
C SER A 221 -6.90 -19.34 -12.05
N ALA A 222 -8.13 -18.81 -12.14
CA ALA A 222 -8.52 -17.88 -13.20
C ALA A 222 -7.69 -16.58 -13.19
N TYR A 223 -7.02 -16.26 -12.08
CA TYR A 223 -6.21 -15.05 -11.90
C TYR A 223 -4.70 -15.28 -12.09
N SER A 224 -4.31 -16.42 -12.65
CA SER A 224 -2.91 -16.78 -12.88
C SER A 224 -2.16 -15.71 -13.69
N ALA A 225 -2.74 -15.26 -14.80
CA ALA A 225 -2.15 -14.24 -15.65
C ALA A 225 -1.95 -12.90 -14.93
N ASP A 226 -2.93 -12.48 -14.12
CA ASP A 226 -2.88 -11.23 -13.36
C ASP A 226 -1.80 -11.30 -12.28
N LEU A 227 -1.71 -12.42 -11.55
CA LEU A 227 -0.66 -12.63 -10.56
C LEU A 227 0.73 -12.60 -11.21
N MET A 228 0.92 -13.31 -12.32
CA MET A 228 2.18 -13.33 -13.06
C MET A 228 2.57 -11.93 -13.54
N ALA A 229 1.62 -11.16 -14.07
CA ALA A 229 1.85 -9.79 -14.51
C ALA A 229 2.18 -8.83 -13.35
N SER A 230 1.68 -9.13 -12.15
CA SER A 230 1.93 -8.30 -10.96
C SER A 230 3.35 -8.47 -10.41
N MET A 231 3.98 -9.62 -10.56
CA MET A 231 5.29 -9.90 -9.97
C MET A 231 6.44 -9.19 -10.71
N PRO A 232 7.49 -8.73 -10.01
CA PRO A 232 8.71 -8.20 -10.62
C PRO A 232 9.35 -9.22 -11.57
N ILE A 233 9.82 -8.71 -12.73
CA ILE A 233 10.50 -9.53 -13.75
C ILE A 233 12.02 -9.40 -13.56
N ILE A 234 12.71 -10.53 -13.53
CA ILE A 234 14.17 -10.56 -13.38
C ILE A 234 14.84 -9.68 -14.44
N ALA A 235 15.73 -8.79 -13.97
CA ALA A 235 16.54 -7.86 -14.76
C ALA A 235 15.74 -6.80 -15.54
N MET A 236 14.38 -6.78 -15.48
CA MET A 236 13.57 -5.92 -16.32
C MET A 236 12.81 -4.84 -15.54
N ASP A 237 12.08 -5.21 -14.48
CA ASP A 237 11.22 -4.25 -13.78
C ASP A 237 11.12 -4.43 -12.26
N GLY A 238 10.41 -3.52 -11.60
CA GLY A 238 10.13 -3.53 -10.17
C GLY A 238 11.39 -3.68 -9.33
N THR A 239 11.28 -4.39 -8.21
CA THR A 239 12.40 -4.64 -7.30
C THR A 239 13.48 -5.58 -7.87
N MET A 240 13.20 -6.23 -9.01
CA MET A 240 14.13 -7.10 -9.71
C MET A 240 14.85 -6.42 -10.88
N ALA A 241 14.53 -5.18 -11.22
CA ALA A 241 15.08 -4.46 -12.38
C ALA A 241 16.62 -4.42 -12.48
N ARG A 242 17.30 -4.49 -11.34
CA ARG A 242 18.78 -4.42 -11.28
C ARG A 242 19.43 -5.71 -10.78
N ARG A 243 18.65 -6.78 -10.61
CA ARG A 243 19.11 -8.05 -10.03
C ARG A 243 19.23 -9.11 -11.13
N LEU A 244 20.27 -9.95 -11.03
CA LEU A 244 20.54 -11.08 -11.91
C LEU A 244 20.70 -10.67 -13.40
N ARG A 245 21.18 -9.45 -13.68
CA ARG A 245 21.46 -8.99 -15.03
C ARG A 245 22.63 -9.77 -15.62
N ASN A 246 22.54 -10.09 -16.90
CA ASN A 246 23.59 -10.79 -17.67
C ASN A 246 23.93 -12.19 -17.11
N THR A 247 22.95 -12.85 -16.49
CA THR A 247 23.10 -14.21 -15.94
C THR A 247 22.41 -15.26 -16.81
N GLY A 248 21.79 -14.86 -17.92
CA GLY A 248 20.92 -15.73 -18.72
C GLY A 248 19.51 -15.88 -18.16
N MET A 249 19.21 -15.21 -17.05
CA MET A 249 17.88 -15.22 -16.39
C MET A 249 17.04 -13.98 -16.72
N ASP A 250 17.54 -13.11 -17.60
CA ASP A 250 16.88 -11.87 -17.96
C ASP A 250 15.49 -12.14 -18.58
N GLY A 251 14.44 -11.71 -17.90
CA GLY A 251 13.05 -11.93 -18.32
C GLY A 251 12.45 -13.29 -17.95
N GLU A 252 13.25 -14.28 -17.52
CA GLU A 252 12.84 -15.69 -17.36
C GLU A 252 12.11 -15.98 -16.02
N GLY A 253 12.05 -15.03 -15.11
CA GLY A 253 11.38 -15.24 -13.82
C GLY A 253 10.47 -14.09 -13.41
N ARG A 254 9.45 -14.44 -12.65
CA ARG A 254 8.48 -13.56 -11.99
C ARG A 254 8.64 -13.75 -10.50
N ILE A 255 9.32 -12.81 -9.83
CA ILE A 255 9.89 -13.04 -8.50
C ILE A 255 9.49 -11.95 -7.52
N LYS A 256 8.89 -12.35 -6.40
CA LYS A 256 8.73 -11.48 -5.22
C LYS A 256 9.84 -11.78 -4.22
N THR A 257 10.53 -10.73 -3.78
CA THR A 257 11.57 -10.83 -2.75
C THR A 257 11.11 -10.23 -1.43
N GLY A 258 11.63 -10.75 -0.33
CA GLY A 258 11.53 -10.19 1.02
C GLY A 258 12.91 -9.91 1.60
N TYR A 259 13.01 -8.83 2.38
CA TYR A 259 14.23 -8.42 3.06
C TYR A 259 13.89 -7.88 4.44
N LEU A 260 14.50 -8.46 5.45
CA LEU A 260 14.70 -7.93 6.78
C LEU A 260 16.17 -8.10 7.15
N GLU A 261 16.64 -7.39 8.15
CA GLU A 261 17.96 -7.65 8.69
C GLU A 261 18.09 -9.13 9.08
N ASN A 262 19.14 -9.79 8.58
CA ASN A 262 19.40 -11.24 8.74
C ASN A 262 18.33 -12.19 8.19
N VAL A 263 17.33 -11.70 7.44
CA VAL A 263 16.31 -12.53 6.78
C VAL A 263 16.20 -12.17 5.31
N ARG A 264 16.21 -13.20 4.47
CA ARG A 264 15.99 -13.09 3.03
C ARG A 264 14.98 -14.13 2.61
N SER A 265 14.06 -13.73 1.75
CA SER A 265 13.10 -14.62 1.13
C SER A 265 12.95 -14.35 -0.35
N ILE A 266 12.56 -15.39 -1.07
CA ILE A 266 12.27 -15.33 -2.49
C ILE A 266 11.13 -16.31 -2.77
N ALA A 267 10.15 -15.87 -3.57
CA ALA A 267 9.06 -16.69 -4.04
C ALA A 267 8.61 -16.24 -5.42
N GLY A 268 8.18 -17.17 -6.26
CA GLY A 268 7.73 -16.84 -7.61
C GLY A 268 7.84 -18.00 -8.57
N PHE A 269 7.88 -17.67 -9.85
CA PHE A 269 7.88 -18.61 -10.96
C PHE A 269 9.09 -18.38 -11.86
N THR A 270 9.72 -19.45 -12.29
CA THR A 270 10.81 -19.42 -13.27
C THR A 270 10.58 -20.54 -14.28
N ARG A 271 11.07 -20.35 -15.50
CA ARG A 271 11.10 -21.44 -16.49
C ARG A 271 12.30 -22.35 -16.25
N ASP A 272 12.12 -23.62 -16.45
CA ASP A 272 13.21 -24.59 -16.47
C ASP A 272 13.89 -24.67 -17.85
N SER A 273 14.91 -25.50 -17.97
CA SER A 273 15.62 -25.73 -19.24
C SER A 273 14.75 -26.31 -20.36
N ASN A 274 13.59 -26.85 -20.03
CA ASN A 274 12.61 -27.40 -20.97
C ASN A 274 11.49 -26.40 -21.29
N ASN A 275 11.65 -25.14 -20.86
CA ASN A 275 10.66 -24.07 -21.01
C ASN A 275 9.34 -24.33 -20.28
N THR A 276 9.37 -25.17 -19.22
CA THR A 276 8.25 -25.44 -18.31
C THR A 276 8.34 -24.50 -17.10
N THR A 277 7.19 -23.97 -16.63
CA THR A 277 7.12 -23.07 -15.47
C THR A 277 6.70 -23.82 -14.21
#